data_dd8696ab4f9a06165227f2a9f3d5109a
#
_entry.id   dd8696ab4f9a06165227f2a9f3d5109a
#
_cell.length_a   1.000
_cell.length_b   1.000
_cell.length_c   1.000
_cell.angle_alpha   90.00
_cell.angle_beta   90.00
_cell.angle_gamma   90.00
#
_symmetry.space_group_name_H-M   'P 1'
#
loop_
_entity.id
_entity.type
_entity.pdbx_description
1 polymer ?
#
loop_
_entity_poly.entity_id
_entity_poly.type
_entity_poly.pdbx_seq_one_letter_code
_entity_poly.pdbx_strand_id
1 'polypeptide(L)'
;MRYRLPTAVLTTAALVAAASAAGAGGPPASVRVASCSVDEHSAAFYARMKLVDGADRMALRFTLLERTGVEGDRAVRAPGLRRWHWSKPGVVSLRYRQGLRNLKENATYRARVDYRWYSSSGEEVLRAQRLSARCRQFVALPNLVAKLTNLGPAKVPGVMRYESLVSNTGEARVAEVPLRLTVDGDVVDTVSLSLGPHESRTVVIRGPKCNRLAHVDADPDKTIAETSEADNAHELACANLARLSPNG
;
A
#
# COMPACT_ATOMS: atom_id res chain seq x y z
N MET A 1 79.00 16.81 -17.60
CA MET A 1 77.53 16.83 -17.92
C MET A 1 76.78 17.34 -16.73
N ARG A 2 76.27 18.55 -16.81
CA ARG A 2 75.49 19.19 -15.72
C ARG A 2 74.03 19.23 -16.12
N TYR A 3 73.16 18.47 -15.42
CA TYR A 3 71.70 18.47 -15.60
C TYR A 3 71.12 19.63 -14.85
N ARG A 4 70.37 20.49 -15.54
CA ARG A 4 69.52 21.55 -14.96
C ARG A 4 68.10 21.00 -14.82
N LEU A 5 67.57 21.05 -13.58
CA LEU A 5 66.18 20.75 -13.25
C LEU A 5 65.32 21.99 -13.55
N PRO A 6 64.11 21.84 -14.13
CA PRO A 6 63.17 22.96 -14.30
C PRO A 6 62.35 23.18 -13.01
N THR A 7 62.27 24.44 -12.64
CA THR A 7 61.46 24.95 -11.53
C THR A 7 59.99 24.94 -11.92
N ALA A 8 59.15 24.16 -11.23
CA ALA A 8 57.69 24.17 -11.41
C ALA A 8 57.07 25.33 -10.59
N VAL A 9 56.40 26.26 -11.26
CA VAL A 9 55.60 27.29 -10.64
C VAL A 9 54.23 26.75 -10.32
N LEU A 10 53.89 26.61 -9.03
CA LEU A 10 52.55 26.27 -8.57
C LEU A 10 51.69 27.53 -8.52
N THR A 11 50.72 27.64 -9.42
CA THR A 11 49.68 28.64 -9.36
C THR A 11 48.51 28.12 -8.51
N THR A 12 48.35 28.65 -7.30
CA THR A 12 47.20 28.42 -6.44
C THR A 12 46.00 29.20 -6.97
N ALA A 13 45.03 28.51 -7.52
CA ALA A 13 43.71 29.07 -7.83
C ALA A 13 42.87 29.09 -6.56
N ALA A 14 42.56 30.28 -6.07
CA ALA A 14 41.62 30.48 -4.96
C ALA A 14 40.18 30.28 -5.47
N LEU A 15 39.53 29.17 -5.07
CA LEU A 15 38.09 28.98 -5.25
C LEU A 15 37.36 29.87 -4.23
N VAL A 16 36.76 30.95 -4.70
CA VAL A 16 35.76 31.70 -3.94
C VAL A 16 34.46 30.92 -3.92
N ALA A 17 34.20 30.21 -2.82
CA ALA A 17 32.93 29.60 -2.56
C ALA A 17 31.90 30.69 -2.22
N ALA A 18 31.02 31.02 -3.15
CA ALA A 18 29.84 31.83 -2.87
C ALA A 18 28.90 31.04 -1.96
N ALA A 19 28.94 31.31 -0.68
CA ALA A 19 27.97 30.82 0.31
C ALA A 19 26.64 31.53 0.04
N SER A 20 25.73 30.83 -0.65
CA SER A 20 24.33 31.22 -0.72
C SER A 20 23.71 31.08 0.66
N ALA A 21 23.47 32.18 1.34
CA ALA A 21 22.69 32.23 2.57
C ALA A 21 21.28 31.71 2.28
N ALA A 22 21.06 30.43 2.56
CA ALA A 22 19.73 29.86 2.57
C ALA A 22 18.96 30.48 3.74
N GLY A 23 18.14 31.47 3.46
CA GLY A 23 17.23 32.05 4.42
C GLY A 23 16.38 30.97 5.08
N ALA A 24 16.26 31.00 6.41
CA ALA A 24 15.54 30.06 7.28
C ALA A 24 13.99 30.11 7.10
N GLY A 25 13.51 30.22 5.88
CA GLY A 25 12.10 30.11 5.50
C GLY A 25 11.85 28.79 4.78
N GLY A 26 10.90 27.98 5.28
CA GLY A 26 10.53 26.74 4.61
C GLY A 26 10.16 26.99 3.13
N PRO A 27 10.08 25.93 2.30
CA PRO A 27 9.93 26.04 0.84
C PRO A 27 8.74 26.94 0.49
N PRO A 28 8.87 27.83 -0.52
CA PRO A 28 7.82 28.78 -0.90
C PRO A 28 6.54 28.11 -1.39
N ALA A 29 6.59 26.80 -1.71
CA ALA A 29 5.47 26.01 -2.19
C ALA A 29 5.44 24.60 -1.58
N SER A 30 4.25 24.14 -1.20
CA SER A 30 4.02 22.81 -0.65
C SER A 30 2.67 22.26 -1.06
N VAL A 31 2.57 20.92 -1.09
CA VAL A 31 1.31 20.19 -1.26
C VAL A 31 1.28 19.00 -0.30
N ARG A 32 0.10 18.73 0.27
CA ARG A 32 -0.13 17.59 1.15
C ARG A 32 -1.49 16.95 0.88
N VAL A 33 -1.65 15.72 1.32
CA VAL A 33 -2.96 15.09 1.44
C VAL A 33 -3.70 15.77 2.59
N ALA A 34 -4.89 16.28 2.34
CA ALA A 34 -5.76 16.89 3.35
C ALA A 34 -6.76 15.88 3.92
N SER A 35 -7.27 14.96 3.06
CA SER A 35 -8.06 13.81 3.45
C SER A 35 -7.89 12.69 2.43
N CYS A 36 -8.09 11.46 2.87
CA CYS A 36 -8.07 10.25 2.05
C CYS A 36 -9.06 9.28 2.69
N SER A 37 -10.18 9.01 2.04
CA SER A 37 -11.23 8.12 2.52
C SER A 37 -11.45 7.02 1.48
N VAL A 38 -11.30 5.77 1.92
CA VAL A 38 -11.57 4.59 1.10
C VAL A 38 -13.08 4.41 0.97
N ASP A 39 -13.81 4.50 2.07
CA ASP A 39 -15.27 4.27 2.11
C ASP A 39 -16.04 5.27 1.25
N GLU A 40 -15.58 6.53 1.20
CA GLU A 40 -16.20 7.57 0.38
C GLU A 40 -15.62 7.62 -1.04
N HIS A 41 -14.67 6.78 -1.39
CA HIS A 41 -13.91 6.84 -2.65
C HIS A 41 -13.43 8.26 -2.96
N SER A 42 -12.88 8.94 -1.94
CA SER A 42 -12.59 10.36 -2.00
C SER A 42 -11.17 10.71 -1.53
N ALA A 43 -10.65 11.82 -2.05
CA ALA A 43 -9.42 12.44 -1.56
C ALA A 43 -9.51 13.95 -1.64
N ALA A 44 -8.78 14.64 -0.77
CA ALA A 44 -8.53 16.05 -0.93
C ALA A 44 -7.04 16.35 -0.77
N PHE A 45 -6.55 17.24 -1.63
CA PHE A 45 -5.18 17.72 -1.61
C PHE A 45 -5.18 19.22 -1.30
N TYR A 46 -4.27 19.63 -0.43
CA TYR A 46 -4.11 21.01 -0.03
C TYR A 46 -2.75 21.54 -0.50
N ALA A 47 -2.79 22.59 -1.31
CA ALA A 47 -1.62 23.28 -1.79
C ALA A 47 -1.51 24.67 -1.17
N ARG A 48 -0.29 25.09 -0.91
CA ARG A 48 0.05 26.43 -0.39
C ARG A 48 1.30 26.93 -1.11
N MET A 49 1.30 28.24 -1.41
CA MET A 49 2.48 28.96 -1.85
C MET A 49 2.55 30.32 -1.15
N LYS A 50 3.77 30.84 -1.00
CA LYS A 50 4.03 32.18 -0.47
C LYS A 50 4.56 33.05 -1.59
N LEU A 51 4.31 34.34 -1.51
CA LEU A 51 4.91 35.32 -2.40
C LEU A 51 6.42 35.29 -2.21
N VAL A 52 7.15 35.50 -3.31
CA VAL A 52 8.61 35.60 -3.32
C VAL A 52 9.03 37.00 -3.79
N ASP A 53 10.26 37.37 -3.51
CA ASP A 53 10.79 38.66 -3.92
C ASP A 53 10.72 38.83 -5.45
N GLY A 54 10.33 40.01 -5.91
CA GLY A 54 10.14 40.32 -7.31
C GLY A 54 8.83 39.85 -7.93
N ALA A 55 8.03 39.07 -7.19
CA ALA A 55 6.72 38.65 -7.64
C ALA A 55 5.59 39.50 -7.08
N ASP A 56 4.53 39.67 -7.85
CA ASP A 56 3.30 40.36 -7.49
C ASP A 56 2.06 39.42 -7.49
N ARG A 57 2.08 38.39 -8.35
CA ARG A 57 0.98 37.42 -8.49
C ARG A 57 1.48 36.00 -8.46
N MET A 58 0.61 35.11 -8.01
CA MET A 58 0.87 33.69 -7.89
C MET A 58 -0.20 32.87 -8.62
N ALA A 59 0.19 31.72 -9.16
CA ALA A 59 -0.73 30.77 -9.74
C ALA A 59 -0.32 29.34 -9.37
N LEU A 60 -1.32 28.49 -9.16
CA LEU A 60 -1.11 27.06 -8.96
C LEU A 60 -2.10 26.23 -9.78
N ARG A 61 -1.69 25.01 -10.14
CA ARG A 61 -2.49 24.09 -10.96
C ARG A 61 -2.29 22.66 -10.50
N PHE A 62 -3.40 21.94 -10.25
CA PHE A 62 -3.38 20.54 -9.89
C PHE A 62 -3.42 19.62 -11.10
N THR A 63 -2.63 18.56 -11.07
CA THR A 63 -2.75 17.37 -11.90
C THR A 63 -2.88 16.17 -10.97
N LEU A 64 -3.96 15.39 -11.09
CA LEU A 64 -4.10 14.14 -10.39
C LEU A 64 -3.33 13.04 -11.11
N LEU A 65 -2.56 12.29 -10.37
CA LEU A 65 -1.83 11.11 -10.85
C LEU A 65 -2.43 9.88 -10.19
N GLU A 66 -2.83 8.92 -11.00
CA GLU A 66 -3.36 7.60 -10.62
C GLU A 66 -2.31 6.54 -10.91
N ARG A 67 -2.18 5.57 -10.03
CA ARG A 67 -1.42 4.34 -10.25
C ARG A 67 -2.30 3.15 -9.91
N THR A 68 -2.43 2.21 -10.84
CA THR A 68 -3.10 0.93 -10.68
C THR A 68 -2.09 -0.19 -10.95
N GLY A 69 -2.02 -1.18 -10.07
CA GLY A 69 -1.07 -2.29 -10.21
C GLY A 69 0.40 -1.85 -10.29
N VAL A 70 1.16 -2.48 -11.17
CA VAL A 70 2.61 -2.26 -11.37
C VAL A 70 2.94 -1.11 -12.31
N GLU A 71 1.95 -0.54 -12.98
CA GLU A 71 2.13 0.57 -13.91
C GLU A 71 2.58 1.85 -13.22
N GLY A 72 3.24 2.74 -13.97
CA GLY A 72 3.65 4.05 -13.49
C GLY A 72 2.47 5.01 -13.26
N ASP A 73 2.76 6.16 -12.67
CA ASP A 73 1.75 7.19 -12.44
C ASP A 73 1.20 7.75 -13.76
N ARG A 74 -0.10 7.72 -13.94
CA ARG A 74 -0.82 8.23 -15.11
C ARG A 74 -1.67 9.46 -14.76
N ALA A 75 -1.64 10.51 -15.56
CA ALA A 75 -2.45 11.70 -15.33
C ALA A 75 -3.95 11.42 -15.64
N VAL A 76 -4.79 11.69 -14.65
CA VAL A 76 -6.24 11.53 -14.75
C VAL A 76 -6.88 12.87 -15.15
N ARG A 77 -7.90 12.79 -16.00
CA ARG A 77 -8.77 13.94 -16.34
C ARG A 77 -9.99 13.93 -15.46
N ALA A 78 -10.22 15.03 -14.72
CA ALA A 78 -11.43 15.22 -13.93
C ALA A 78 -11.83 16.72 -13.94
N PRO A 79 -13.11 17.05 -13.73
CA PRO A 79 -13.56 18.42 -13.61
C PRO A 79 -12.79 19.17 -12.52
N GLY A 80 -12.46 20.43 -12.77
CA GLY A 80 -11.70 21.29 -11.82
C GLY A 80 -10.19 21.07 -11.81
N LEU A 81 -9.69 19.93 -12.33
CA LEU A 81 -8.26 19.71 -12.50
C LEU A 81 -7.69 20.46 -13.72
N ARG A 82 -6.38 20.71 -13.67
CA ARG A 82 -5.60 21.37 -14.76
C ARG A 82 -5.99 22.82 -15.05
N ARG A 83 -6.85 23.45 -14.22
CA ARG A 83 -7.11 24.89 -14.25
C ARG A 83 -6.08 25.61 -13.38
N TRP A 84 -5.65 26.81 -13.83
CA TRP A 84 -4.84 27.71 -13.02
C TRP A 84 -5.73 28.47 -12.03
N HIS A 85 -5.33 28.44 -10.76
CA HIS A 85 -5.91 29.22 -9.68
C HIS A 85 -4.96 30.37 -9.39
N TRP A 86 -5.43 31.61 -9.58
CA TRP A 86 -4.65 32.81 -9.49
C TRP A 86 -4.88 33.54 -8.17
N SER A 87 -3.84 34.15 -7.62
CA SER A 87 -3.97 35.15 -6.56
C SER A 87 -4.39 36.50 -7.15
N LYS A 88 -4.90 37.38 -6.29
CA LYS A 88 -4.90 38.81 -6.58
C LYS A 88 -3.46 39.33 -6.48
N PRO A 89 -3.14 40.49 -7.14
CA PRO A 89 -1.86 41.18 -6.97
C PRO A 89 -1.57 41.48 -5.49
N GLY A 90 -0.30 41.43 -5.08
CA GLY A 90 0.17 41.77 -3.74
C GLY A 90 -0.21 40.80 -2.61
N VAL A 91 -0.93 39.70 -2.89
CA VAL A 91 -1.33 38.72 -1.87
C VAL A 91 -0.11 37.91 -1.43
N VAL A 92 0.19 37.89 -0.13
CA VAL A 92 1.39 37.23 0.43
C VAL A 92 1.35 35.70 0.44
N SER A 93 0.16 35.08 0.29
CA SER A 93 0.05 33.64 0.18
C SER A 93 -1.21 33.20 -0.57
N LEU A 94 -1.08 32.16 -1.40
CA LEU A 94 -2.19 31.48 -2.08
C LEU A 94 -2.35 30.08 -1.49
N ARG A 95 -3.59 29.71 -1.17
CA ARG A 95 -3.96 28.42 -0.62
C ARG A 95 -5.13 27.88 -1.43
N TYR A 96 -5.09 26.58 -1.72
CA TYR A 96 -6.20 25.94 -2.43
C TYR A 96 -6.36 24.48 -1.99
N ARG A 97 -7.62 24.05 -1.84
CA ARG A 97 -7.97 22.66 -1.53
C ARG A 97 -8.71 22.07 -2.73
N GLN A 98 -8.13 21.06 -3.35
CA GLN A 98 -8.73 20.30 -4.43
C GLN A 98 -9.36 19.03 -3.86
N GLY A 99 -10.68 18.96 -3.85
CA GLY A 99 -11.44 17.75 -3.53
C GLY A 99 -11.67 16.89 -4.77
N LEU A 100 -11.72 15.57 -4.57
CA LEU A 100 -11.96 14.56 -5.60
C LEU A 100 -12.89 13.49 -5.03
N ARG A 101 -13.78 12.97 -5.87
CA ARG A 101 -14.72 11.89 -5.54
C ARG A 101 -14.71 10.83 -6.65
N ASN A 102 -15.36 9.71 -6.38
CA ASN A 102 -15.44 8.57 -7.30
C ASN A 102 -14.06 8.08 -7.76
N LEU A 103 -13.13 8.01 -6.81
CA LEU A 103 -11.82 7.40 -7.01
C LEU A 103 -12.01 5.89 -7.16
N LYS A 104 -11.22 5.27 -8.02
CA LYS A 104 -11.28 3.82 -8.21
C LYS A 104 -10.68 3.10 -7.02
N GLU A 105 -11.27 1.98 -6.67
CA GLU A 105 -10.68 1.00 -5.76
C GLU A 105 -9.37 0.41 -6.33
N ASN A 106 -8.57 -0.12 -5.45
CA ASN A 106 -7.28 -0.74 -5.79
C ASN A 106 -6.35 0.18 -6.60
N ALA A 107 -6.46 1.49 -6.37
CA ALA A 107 -5.64 2.52 -6.97
C ALA A 107 -4.97 3.40 -5.92
N THR A 108 -3.89 4.03 -6.31
CA THR A 108 -3.17 5.02 -5.49
C THR A 108 -3.18 6.36 -6.22
N TYR A 109 -3.51 7.41 -5.50
CA TYR A 109 -3.59 8.76 -6.03
C TYR A 109 -2.60 9.71 -5.36
N ARG A 110 -2.03 10.63 -6.13
CA ARG A 110 -1.28 11.78 -5.60
C ARG A 110 -1.49 13.00 -6.47
N ALA A 111 -1.37 14.17 -5.87
CA ALA A 111 -1.40 15.42 -6.60
C ALA A 111 0.01 15.85 -7.01
N ARG A 112 0.18 16.18 -8.29
CA ARG A 112 1.27 17.00 -8.79
C ARG A 112 0.75 18.43 -8.91
N VAL A 113 1.41 19.37 -8.28
CA VAL A 113 1.03 20.77 -8.32
C VAL A 113 2.15 21.58 -8.95
N ASP A 114 1.79 22.29 -10.01
CA ASP A 114 2.63 23.28 -10.66
C ASP A 114 2.37 24.63 -10.02
N TYR A 115 3.44 25.35 -9.66
CA TYR A 115 3.41 26.69 -9.06
C TYR A 115 4.16 27.65 -9.93
N ARG A 116 3.61 28.87 -10.10
CA ARG A 116 4.23 29.96 -10.83
C ARG A 116 4.07 31.27 -10.10
N TRP A 117 5.11 32.09 -10.15
CA TRP A 117 5.15 33.44 -9.62
C TRP A 117 5.43 34.40 -10.75
N TYR A 118 4.70 35.50 -10.77
CA TYR A 118 4.78 36.50 -11.83
C TYR A 118 5.03 37.88 -11.25
N SER A 119 5.86 38.67 -11.89
CA SER A 119 6.08 40.09 -11.60
C SER A 119 4.84 40.92 -11.86
N SER A 120 4.86 42.21 -11.52
CA SER A 120 3.82 43.18 -11.90
C SER A 120 3.73 43.40 -13.40
N SER A 121 4.82 43.21 -14.14
CA SER A 121 4.84 43.23 -15.63
C SER A 121 4.27 41.97 -16.28
N GLY A 122 3.98 40.92 -15.49
CA GLY A 122 3.44 39.64 -15.99
C GLY A 122 4.51 38.63 -16.40
N GLU A 123 5.80 38.90 -16.15
CA GLU A 123 6.89 37.96 -16.44
C GLU A 123 6.94 36.86 -15.35
N GLU A 124 7.24 35.63 -15.77
CA GLU A 124 7.43 34.50 -14.82
C GLU A 124 8.76 34.65 -14.06
N VAL A 125 8.68 34.95 -12.76
CA VAL A 125 9.83 35.14 -11.87
C VAL A 125 10.37 33.82 -11.36
N LEU A 126 9.46 32.87 -11.03
CA LEU A 126 9.81 31.58 -10.47
C LEU A 126 8.76 30.53 -10.84
N ARG A 127 9.20 29.29 -11.02
CA ARG A 127 8.34 28.11 -11.12
C ARG A 127 8.82 27.00 -10.20
N ALA A 128 7.88 26.22 -9.73
CA ALA A 128 8.16 25.02 -8.94
C ALA A 128 7.11 23.94 -9.22
N GLN A 129 7.48 22.70 -8.98
CA GLN A 129 6.55 21.55 -9.01
C GLN A 129 6.73 20.76 -7.73
N ARG A 130 5.63 20.29 -7.15
CA ARG A 130 5.64 19.44 -5.96
C ARG A 130 4.68 18.27 -6.14
N LEU A 131 5.03 17.15 -5.50
CA LEU A 131 4.19 15.96 -5.41
C LEU A 131 3.71 15.80 -3.97
N SER A 132 2.44 15.47 -3.78
CA SER A 132 1.92 15.10 -2.47
C SER A 132 2.38 13.69 -2.06
N ALA A 133 2.17 13.34 -0.80
CA ALA A 133 2.06 11.96 -0.39
C ALA A 133 0.94 11.25 -1.16
N ARG A 134 0.89 9.92 -1.09
CA ARG A 134 -0.11 9.09 -1.78
C ARG A 134 -1.36 8.92 -0.91
N CYS A 135 -2.52 8.97 -1.54
CA CYS A 135 -3.79 8.49 -1.01
C CYS A 135 -4.04 7.10 -1.62
N ARG A 136 -4.14 6.08 -0.79
CA ARG A 136 -4.38 4.69 -1.22
C ARG A 136 -5.87 4.40 -1.08
N GLN A 137 -6.47 3.88 -2.16
CA GLN A 137 -7.87 3.46 -2.23
C GLN A 137 -7.92 1.92 -2.26
N PHE A 138 -7.29 1.27 -1.26
CA PHE A 138 -7.30 -0.17 -1.14
C PHE A 138 -8.26 -0.57 -0.02
N VAL A 139 -9.22 -1.41 -0.37
CA VAL A 139 -10.03 -2.10 0.62
C VAL A 139 -9.15 -3.17 1.26
N ALA A 140 -9.03 -3.13 2.58
CA ALA A 140 -8.39 -4.21 3.31
C ALA A 140 -9.26 -5.46 3.21
N LEU A 141 -8.71 -6.56 2.74
CA LEU A 141 -9.38 -7.86 2.67
C LEU A 141 -8.58 -8.87 3.50
N PRO A 142 -9.24 -9.90 4.06
CA PRO A 142 -8.58 -11.09 4.59
C PRO A 142 -7.97 -11.91 3.45
N ASN A 143 -7.14 -12.87 3.80
CA ASN A 143 -6.68 -13.95 2.94
C ASN A 143 -6.52 -15.20 3.79
N LEU A 144 -7.44 -16.12 3.61
CA LEU A 144 -7.48 -17.36 4.37
C LEU A 144 -6.53 -18.38 3.74
N VAL A 145 -5.81 -19.08 4.60
CA VAL A 145 -4.94 -20.19 4.22
C VAL A 145 -5.24 -21.34 5.15
N ALA A 146 -5.64 -22.48 4.62
CA ALA A 146 -5.84 -23.69 5.42
C ALA A 146 -4.79 -24.74 5.09
N LYS A 147 -4.24 -25.38 6.11
CA LYS A 147 -3.26 -26.45 5.95
C LYS A 147 -3.50 -27.54 6.97
N LEU A 148 -3.73 -28.77 6.51
CA LEU A 148 -3.74 -29.93 7.35
C LEU A 148 -2.30 -30.27 7.76
N THR A 149 -1.99 -30.20 9.05
CA THR A 149 -0.60 -30.26 9.58
C THR A 149 -0.30 -31.57 10.25
N ASN A 150 -1.31 -32.22 10.88
CA ASN A 150 -1.10 -33.46 11.60
C ASN A 150 -2.36 -34.33 11.58
N LEU A 151 -2.13 -35.64 11.62
CA LEU A 151 -3.14 -36.66 11.76
C LEU A 151 -2.65 -37.70 12.78
N GLY A 152 -3.48 -38.07 13.72
CA GLY A 152 -3.10 -39.06 14.70
C GLY A 152 -4.30 -39.70 15.37
N PRO A 153 -4.11 -40.81 16.10
CA PRO A 153 -5.20 -41.43 16.86
C PRO A 153 -5.67 -40.48 17.97
N ALA A 154 -6.98 -40.43 18.16
CA ALA A 154 -7.55 -39.81 19.36
C ALA A 154 -7.49 -40.78 20.54
N LYS A 155 -7.79 -40.26 21.78
CA LYS A 155 -7.90 -41.12 22.98
C LYS A 155 -9.04 -42.13 22.89
N VAL A 156 -9.99 -41.92 21.97
CA VAL A 156 -11.15 -42.82 21.76
C VAL A 156 -10.80 -43.77 20.63
N PRO A 157 -10.92 -45.11 20.84
CA PRO A 157 -10.66 -46.09 19.78
C PRO A 157 -11.50 -45.84 18.54
N GLY A 158 -10.86 -45.94 17.36
CA GLY A 158 -11.52 -45.71 16.07
C GLY A 158 -11.70 -44.24 15.66
N VAL A 159 -11.34 -43.30 16.52
CA VAL A 159 -11.41 -41.86 16.24
C VAL A 159 -10.02 -41.31 15.96
N MET A 160 -9.92 -40.46 14.94
CA MET A 160 -8.71 -39.75 14.59
C MET A 160 -8.83 -38.26 14.95
N ARG A 161 -7.67 -37.63 15.17
CA ARG A 161 -7.51 -36.18 15.31
C ARG A 161 -6.93 -35.62 14.02
N TYR A 162 -7.55 -34.59 13.53
CA TYR A 162 -7.13 -33.82 12.35
C TYR A 162 -6.74 -32.43 12.83
N GLU A 163 -5.46 -32.09 12.74
CA GLU A 163 -4.96 -30.78 13.13
C GLU A 163 -4.76 -29.93 11.89
N SER A 164 -5.42 -28.80 11.87
CA SER A 164 -5.34 -27.83 10.77
C SER A 164 -4.82 -26.50 11.26
N LEU A 165 -3.80 -25.97 10.61
CA LEU A 165 -3.37 -24.58 10.78
C LEU A 165 -4.20 -23.74 9.82
N VAL A 166 -4.97 -22.79 10.37
CA VAL A 166 -5.74 -21.81 9.59
C VAL A 166 -5.15 -20.44 9.87
N SER A 167 -4.81 -19.72 8.82
CA SER A 167 -4.16 -18.42 8.89
C SER A 167 -4.94 -17.40 8.09
N ASN A 168 -5.02 -16.17 8.59
CA ASN A 168 -5.42 -15.01 7.82
C ASN A 168 -4.15 -14.22 7.50
N THR A 169 -3.65 -14.30 6.28
CA THR A 169 -2.45 -13.58 5.83
C THR A 169 -2.76 -12.19 5.30
N GLY A 170 -4.05 -11.81 5.24
CA GLY A 170 -4.53 -10.51 4.77
C GLY A 170 -4.58 -9.44 5.85
N GLU A 171 -5.02 -8.26 5.43
CA GLU A 171 -5.00 -7.02 6.23
C GLU A 171 -6.31 -6.77 6.99
N ALA A 172 -7.39 -7.49 6.69
CA ALA A 172 -8.67 -7.35 7.35
C ALA A 172 -8.93 -8.49 8.32
N ARG A 173 -9.62 -8.18 9.44
CA ARG A 173 -10.17 -9.20 10.32
C ARG A 173 -11.32 -9.92 9.62
N VAL A 174 -11.45 -11.20 9.88
CA VAL A 174 -12.60 -12.01 9.48
C VAL A 174 -13.19 -12.71 10.70
N ALA A 175 -14.51 -12.72 10.79
CA ALA A 175 -15.25 -13.44 11.83
C ALA A 175 -15.98 -14.61 11.17
N GLU A 176 -16.25 -15.66 11.99
CA GLU A 176 -17.08 -16.79 11.59
C GLU A 176 -16.61 -17.50 10.31
N VAL A 177 -15.28 -17.69 10.18
CA VAL A 177 -14.70 -18.49 9.09
C VAL A 177 -15.12 -19.95 9.27
N PRO A 178 -15.92 -20.54 8.35
CA PRO A 178 -16.21 -21.97 8.40
C PRO A 178 -14.99 -22.75 7.92
N LEU A 179 -14.52 -23.68 8.74
CA LEU A 179 -13.48 -24.64 8.39
C LEU A 179 -14.13 -26.03 8.30
N ARG A 180 -14.22 -26.57 7.09
CA ARG A 180 -14.82 -27.88 6.78
C ARG A 180 -13.74 -28.94 6.68
N LEU A 181 -13.93 -30.04 7.42
CA LEU A 181 -13.13 -31.26 7.25
C LEU A 181 -13.93 -32.29 6.47
N THR A 182 -13.31 -32.82 5.41
CA THR A 182 -13.83 -33.95 4.61
C THR A 182 -12.84 -35.11 4.70
N VAL A 183 -13.33 -36.32 4.95
CA VAL A 183 -12.51 -37.54 5.02
C VAL A 183 -13.09 -38.56 4.06
N ASP A 184 -12.26 -39.07 3.15
CA ASP A 184 -12.62 -40.08 2.13
C ASP A 184 -13.81 -39.68 1.22
N GLY A 185 -14.14 -38.39 1.17
CA GLY A 185 -15.24 -37.80 0.41
C GLY A 185 -16.45 -37.38 1.24
N ASP A 186 -16.54 -37.80 2.50
CA ASP A 186 -17.64 -37.46 3.38
C ASP A 186 -17.29 -36.23 4.26
N VAL A 187 -18.22 -35.29 4.38
CA VAL A 187 -18.09 -34.17 5.32
C VAL A 187 -18.20 -34.70 6.73
N VAL A 188 -17.17 -34.46 7.52
CA VAL A 188 -17.08 -34.93 8.92
C VAL A 188 -17.62 -33.89 9.87
N ASP A 189 -17.16 -32.65 9.73
CA ASP A 189 -17.54 -31.54 10.62
C ASP A 189 -17.21 -30.20 9.96
N THR A 190 -17.86 -29.13 10.43
CA THR A 190 -17.56 -27.75 10.07
C THR A 190 -17.51 -26.93 11.36
N VAL A 191 -16.36 -26.39 11.67
CA VAL A 191 -16.14 -25.54 12.84
C VAL A 191 -15.97 -24.09 12.42
N SER A 192 -16.43 -23.15 13.23
CA SER A 192 -16.28 -21.73 12.95
C SER A 192 -15.20 -21.13 13.83
N LEU A 193 -14.38 -20.23 13.25
CA LEU A 193 -13.33 -19.51 13.95
C LEU A 193 -13.25 -18.05 13.48
N SER A 194 -12.65 -17.19 14.32
CA SER A 194 -12.38 -15.81 13.95
C SER A 194 -10.88 -15.58 13.94
N LEU A 195 -10.40 -14.83 12.93
CA LEU A 195 -8.99 -14.50 12.74
C LEU A 195 -8.81 -13.00 12.55
N GLY A 196 -7.91 -12.41 13.36
CA GLY A 196 -7.40 -11.06 13.11
C GLY A 196 -6.48 -11.02 11.88
N PRO A 197 -6.07 -9.81 11.44
CA PRO A 197 -5.03 -9.68 10.42
C PRO A 197 -3.75 -10.38 10.88
N HIS A 198 -3.14 -11.16 9.98
CA HIS A 198 -1.90 -11.92 10.21
C HIS A 198 -1.95 -12.90 11.40
N GLU A 199 -3.16 -13.30 11.83
CA GLU A 199 -3.37 -14.27 12.90
C GLU A 199 -3.43 -15.69 12.32
N SER A 200 -2.89 -16.64 13.09
CA SER A 200 -2.97 -18.07 12.78
C SER A 200 -3.49 -18.84 13.99
N ARG A 201 -4.31 -19.86 13.76
CA ARG A 201 -4.84 -20.75 14.80
C ARG A 201 -4.75 -22.20 14.37
N THR A 202 -4.39 -23.06 15.32
CA THR A 202 -4.50 -24.50 15.14
C THR A 202 -5.87 -24.95 15.60
N VAL A 203 -6.59 -25.64 14.71
CA VAL A 203 -7.90 -26.21 14.95
C VAL A 203 -7.78 -27.72 14.94
N VAL A 204 -8.40 -28.38 15.92
CA VAL A 204 -8.44 -29.86 16.03
C VAL A 204 -9.85 -30.33 15.81
N ILE A 205 -10.07 -31.09 14.75
CA ILE A 205 -11.34 -31.75 14.45
C ILE A 205 -11.17 -33.26 14.70
N ARG A 206 -12.18 -33.90 15.27
CA ARG A 206 -12.23 -35.35 15.44
C ARG A 206 -13.09 -35.96 14.36
N GLY A 207 -12.67 -37.11 13.85
CA GLY A 207 -13.37 -37.76 12.75
C GLY A 207 -13.05 -39.25 12.65
N PRO A 208 -13.59 -39.91 11.62
CA PRO A 208 -13.35 -41.34 11.37
C PRO A 208 -11.90 -41.57 10.97
N LYS A 209 -11.50 -42.84 10.91
CA LYS A 209 -10.21 -43.23 10.33
C LYS A 209 -10.17 -42.86 8.85
N CYS A 210 -9.11 -42.19 8.44
CA CYS A 210 -8.85 -41.88 7.04
C CYS A 210 -8.18 -43.07 6.34
N ASN A 211 -8.75 -43.47 5.19
CA ASN A 211 -8.20 -44.56 4.38
C ASN A 211 -7.54 -44.06 3.07
N ARG A 212 -8.02 -42.96 2.50
CA ARG A 212 -7.51 -42.41 1.25
C ARG A 212 -7.04 -40.98 1.38
N LEU A 213 -7.96 -40.06 1.68
CA LEU A 213 -7.74 -38.63 1.59
C LEU A 213 -8.46 -37.87 2.72
N ALA A 214 -7.75 -36.97 3.35
CA ALA A 214 -8.32 -35.95 4.21
C ALA A 214 -8.16 -34.57 3.54
N HIS A 215 -9.22 -33.77 3.56
CA HIS A 215 -9.29 -32.45 2.97
C HIS A 215 -9.82 -31.47 4.01
N VAL A 216 -9.18 -30.33 4.10
CA VAL A 216 -9.63 -29.19 4.91
C VAL A 216 -9.82 -27.99 4.00
N ASP A 217 -10.91 -27.23 4.21
CA ASP A 217 -11.27 -26.09 3.41
C ASP A 217 -11.83 -24.97 4.31
N ALA A 218 -11.19 -23.81 4.26
CA ALA A 218 -11.64 -22.59 4.90
C ALA A 218 -12.52 -21.82 3.90
N ASP A 219 -13.68 -21.38 4.37
CA ASP A 219 -14.73 -20.76 3.52
C ASP A 219 -15.11 -21.57 2.28
N PRO A 220 -15.51 -22.85 2.46
CA PRO A 220 -15.79 -23.76 1.34
C PRO A 220 -16.92 -23.28 0.41
N ASP A 221 -17.77 -22.38 0.88
CA ASP A 221 -18.89 -21.84 0.11
C ASP A 221 -18.56 -20.46 -0.51
N LYS A 222 -17.31 -19.97 -0.33
CA LYS A 222 -16.77 -18.71 -0.89
C LYS A 222 -17.63 -17.49 -0.59
N THR A 223 -18.07 -17.38 0.65
CA THR A 223 -18.93 -16.29 1.13
C THR A 223 -18.14 -15.09 1.67
N ILE A 224 -16.86 -15.28 1.96
CA ILE A 224 -15.95 -14.27 2.47
C ILE A 224 -15.16 -13.69 1.28
N ALA A 225 -15.28 -12.37 1.07
CA ALA A 225 -14.46 -11.72 0.05
C ALA A 225 -12.99 -11.67 0.50
N GLU A 226 -12.10 -12.28 -0.28
CA GLU A 226 -10.67 -12.45 0.02
C GLU A 226 -9.75 -11.91 -1.08
N THR A 227 -8.46 -11.84 -0.78
CA THR A 227 -7.45 -11.48 -1.79
C THR A 227 -7.09 -12.66 -2.70
N SER A 228 -7.23 -13.90 -2.23
CA SER A 228 -6.99 -15.13 -2.98
C SER A 228 -7.87 -16.26 -2.42
N GLU A 229 -8.46 -17.05 -3.31
CA GLU A 229 -9.22 -18.26 -3.00
C GLU A 229 -8.39 -19.54 -3.25
N ALA A 230 -7.14 -19.39 -3.69
CA ALA A 230 -6.36 -20.51 -4.19
C ALA A 230 -5.70 -21.34 -3.09
N ASP A 231 -5.59 -20.78 -1.89
CA ASP A 231 -4.88 -21.31 -0.73
C ASP A 231 -5.80 -21.64 0.46
N ASN A 232 -7.12 -21.55 0.27
CA ASN A 232 -8.13 -21.86 1.28
C ASN A 232 -8.23 -23.34 1.62
N ALA A 233 -7.75 -24.22 0.75
CA ALA A 233 -7.91 -25.66 0.91
C ALA A 233 -6.58 -26.41 0.89
N HIS A 234 -6.54 -27.53 1.60
CA HIS A 234 -5.40 -28.42 1.59
C HIS A 234 -5.83 -29.88 1.69
N GLU A 235 -5.25 -30.70 0.84
CA GLU A 235 -5.46 -32.15 0.81
C GLU A 235 -4.24 -32.90 1.28
N LEU A 236 -4.46 -34.01 1.98
CA LEU A 236 -3.42 -34.90 2.47
C LEU A 236 -3.81 -36.36 2.28
N ALA A 237 -2.99 -37.11 1.53
CA ALA A 237 -3.17 -38.55 1.40
C ALA A 237 -2.87 -39.27 2.70
N CYS A 238 -3.79 -40.08 3.21
CA CYS A 238 -3.71 -40.72 4.51
C CYS A 238 -2.58 -41.73 4.64
N ALA A 239 -2.17 -42.36 3.55
CA ALA A 239 -1.01 -43.26 3.50
C ALA A 239 0.32 -42.54 3.81
N ASN A 240 0.42 -41.25 3.58
CA ASN A 240 1.61 -40.45 3.88
C ASN A 240 1.71 -40.04 5.34
N LEU A 241 0.64 -40.18 6.11
CA LEU A 241 0.54 -39.75 7.49
C LEU A 241 1.18 -40.73 8.48
N ALA A 242 1.24 -42.01 8.12
CA ALA A 242 1.97 -43.02 8.90
C ALA A 242 3.49 -42.75 8.98
N ARG A 243 4.01 -41.90 8.09
CA ARG A 243 5.45 -41.52 8.03
C ARG A 243 5.78 -40.24 8.82
N LEU A 244 4.76 -39.47 9.25
CA LEU A 244 4.96 -38.20 9.95
C LEU A 244 4.83 -38.34 11.49
N SER A 245 4.53 -39.51 12.01
CA SER A 245 4.57 -39.79 13.43
C SER A 245 6.01 -40.18 13.81
N PRO A 246 6.82 -39.31 14.41
CA PRO A 246 8.08 -39.73 15.04
C PRO A 246 7.70 -40.36 16.36
N ASN A 247 8.00 -41.65 16.46
CA ASN A 247 7.95 -42.51 17.67
C ASN A 247 6.58 -43.12 17.98
N GLY A 248 6.50 -44.43 17.65
CA GLY A 248 5.75 -45.36 18.44
C GLY A 248 6.42 -45.59 19.82
#